data_a3a798ac49bf48384a6a1228b68c3364
#
_entry.id   a3a798ac49bf48384a6a1228b68c3364
#
_cell.length_a   1.000
_cell.length_b   1.000
_cell.length_c   1.000
_cell.angle_alpha   90.00
_cell.angle_beta   90.00
_cell.angle_gamma   90.00
#
_symmetry.space_group_name_H-M   'P 1'
#
loop_
_entity.id
_entity.type
_entity.pdbx_description
1 polymer ?
#
loop_
_entity_poly.entity_id
_entity_poly.type
_entity_poly.pdbx_seq_one_letter_code
_entity_poly.pdbx_strand_id
1 'polypeptide(L)'
;MEATAKRVIPDDMLHIFKRTMPFQVVSDPMLRKIAARSWRASYDAGALLYDVGDKADDIFIIVSGKVEHALEPGVKARRPVLSLGPGDVFGWAALLEKYPARLAKAVCIEPVEIIRINGEELLRVLESEPDTGDVVMSRFATMITRDYTVPDLIAQLRGIHRQMHSGDIQGMNLTLYRFSLWARSPRPYLMLIGFALFLGFWYLAVEVWKLPRFREMPGITTVVKEWFSKDPTYGLSIYTGEYYQHIAMSVWRVTQAFFLATVLGVPFGLFLGWSRTFKEFLFPAFEMLRPIPILAWVPLAIVMFVATESAVIYLTFLASFFATALNTMLGVESIDESYTRAASCLGASKWQVFRHVIVPGALPFVFTGLQISVGVSWFSLVAAEMVSGQYGLGYVINTSYTMVRYPTIVIGMITLGAVGYVTSAMVRMAGDYMMQWRVRELALGAQ
;
A
#
# COMPACT_ATOMS: atom_id res chain seq x y z
N MET A 1 -22.67 37.83 13.93
CA MET A 1 -24.10 38.17 13.65
C MET A 1 -24.79 36.86 13.40
N GLU A 2 -25.77 36.51 14.25
CA GLU A 2 -26.48 35.21 14.15
C GLU A 2 -27.38 35.18 12.92
N ALA A 3 -27.24 34.11 12.12
CA ALA A 3 -28.14 33.81 11.01
C ALA A 3 -29.55 33.51 11.56
N THR A 4 -30.57 34.16 11.04
CA THR A 4 -31.95 33.80 11.36
C THR A 4 -32.31 32.49 10.68
N ALA A 5 -32.01 31.36 11.30
CA ALA A 5 -32.34 30.04 10.78
C ALA A 5 -33.82 29.71 10.99
N LYS A 6 -34.58 29.51 9.92
CA LYS A 6 -35.98 29.11 9.95
C LYS A 6 -36.13 27.70 9.42
N ARG A 7 -36.70 26.81 10.19
CA ARG A 7 -37.11 25.47 9.71
C ARG A 7 -38.28 25.67 8.74
N VAL A 8 -38.12 25.27 7.48
CA VAL A 8 -39.10 25.51 6.41
C VAL A 8 -39.85 24.21 6.09
N ILE A 9 -41.06 24.38 5.58
CA ILE A 9 -41.93 23.25 5.14
C ILE A 9 -41.21 22.52 3.98
N PRO A 10 -41.09 21.17 4.02
CA PRO A 10 -40.34 20.39 3.02
C PRO A 10 -40.81 20.60 1.57
N ASP A 11 -42.08 20.86 1.33
CA ASP A 11 -42.64 21.00 -0.03
C ASP A 11 -42.15 22.28 -0.74
N ASP A 12 -41.86 23.37 0.00
CA ASP A 12 -41.33 24.61 -0.59
C ASP A 12 -39.90 24.48 -1.09
N MET A 13 -39.12 23.49 -0.64
CA MET A 13 -37.76 23.25 -1.06
C MET A 13 -37.66 22.28 -2.25
N LEU A 14 -38.66 21.43 -2.49
CA LEU A 14 -38.60 20.38 -3.52
C LEU A 14 -38.28 20.94 -4.92
N HIS A 15 -38.86 22.05 -5.29
CA HIS A 15 -38.64 22.64 -6.60
C HIS A 15 -37.22 23.22 -6.75
N ILE A 16 -36.58 23.66 -5.62
CA ILE A 16 -35.20 24.14 -5.60
C ILE A 16 -34.24 22.96 -5.77
N PHE A 17 -34.45 21.88 -5.04
CA PHE A 17 -33.64 20.65 -5.18
C PHE A 17 -33.73 20.09 -6.62
N LYS A 18 -34.89 20.07 -7.24
CA LYS A 18 -35.07 19.60 -8.63
C LYS A 18 -34.37 20.47 -9.68
N ARG A 19 -34.10 21.73 -9.38
CA ARG A 19 -33.29 22.62 -10.24
C ARG A 19 -31.81 22.53 -9.98
N THR A 20 -31.41 21.98 -8.86
CA THR A 20 -30.02 21.89 -8.42
C THR A 20 -29.38 20.62 -8.98
N MET A 21 -28.29 20.78 -9.74
CA MET A 21 -27.68 19.73 -10.56
C MET A 21 -27.47 18.36 -9.88
N PRO A 22 -26.92 18.23 -8.64
CA PRO A 22 -26.73 16.90 -8.03
C PRO A 22 -28.04 16.19 -7.71
N PHE A 23 -29.12 16.94 -7.43
CA PHE A 23 -30.39 16.40 -6.90
C PHE A 23 -31.48 16.21 -7.97
N GLN A 24 -31.26 16.60 -9.23
CA GLN A 24 -32.25 16.49 -10.30
C GLN A 24 -32.79 15.09 -10.56
N VAL A 25 -32.03 14.06 -10.25
CA VAL A 25 -32.38 12.63 -10.46
C VAL A 25 -32.99 11.96 -9.24
N VAL A 26 -33.07 12.67 -8.13
CA VAL A 26 -33.55 12.12 -6.87
C VAL A 26 -35.06 12.07 -6.86
N SER A 27 -35.63 10.97 -6.36
CA SER A 27 -37.08 10.77 -6.22
C SER A 27 -37.69 11.76 -5.21
N ASP A 28 -38.95 12.14 -5.43
CA ASP A 28 -39.68 13.05 -4.53
C ASP A 28 -39.70 12.59 -3.07
N PRO A 29 -39.92 11.29 -2.75
CA PRO A 29 -39.86 10.81 -1.40
C PRO A 29 -38.49 11.02 -0.72
N MET A 30 -37.41 10.82 -1.49
CA MET A 30 -36.05 11.00 -0.97
C MET A 30 -35.70 12.48 -0.81
N LEU A 31 -36.11 13.33 -1.76
CA LEU A 31 -35.98 14.79 -1.63
C LEU A 31 -36.70 15.32 -0.37
N ARG A 32 -37.86 14.80 -0.04
CA ARG A 32 -38.57 15.15 1.22
C ARG A 32 -37.78 14.75 2.47
N LYS A 33 -37.10 13.58 2.45
CA LYS A 33 -36.21 13.16 3.54
C LYS A 33 -35.02 14.11 3.71
N ILE A 34 -34.43 14.57 2.59
CA ILE A 34 -33.32 15.55 2.59
C ILE A 34 -33.82 16.92 3.08
N ALA A 35 -34.95 17.41 2.53
CA ALA A 35 -35.53 18.68 2.90
C ALA A 35 -35.91 18.76 4.39
N ALA A 36 -36.41 17.67 4.97
CA ALA A 36 -36.73 17.60 6.40
C ALA A 36 -35.50 17.76 7.33
N ARG A 37 -34.29 17.57 6.78
CA ARG A 37 -32.98 17.71 7.46
C ARG A 37 -32.21 18.95 7.01
N SER A 38 -32.86 19.87 6.34
CA SER A 38 -32.25 21.08 5.79
C SER A 38 -32.80 22.31 6.49
N TRP A 39 -31.98 23.38 6.52
CA TRP A 39 -32.36 24.68 7.09
C TRP A 39 -32.25 25.76 6.02
N ARG A 40 -33.13 26.73 6.07
CA ARG A 40 -33.05 27.94 5.25
C ARG A 40 -32.44 29.05 6.10
N ALA A 41 -31.42 29.70 5.59
CA ALA A 41 -30.70 30.77 6.27
C ALA A 41 -30.51 31.94 5.33
N SER A 42 -30.60 33.17 5.87
CA SER A 42 -30.35 34.42 5.13
C SER A 42 -29.14 35.13 5.72
N TYR A 43 -28.33 35.69 4.84
CA TYR A 43 -27.12 36.42 5.19
C TYR A 43 -27.06 37.74 4.44
N ASP A 44 -26.54 38.80 5.11
CA ASP A 44 -26.36 40.10 4.53
C ASP A 44 -25.13 40.13 3.58
N ALA A 45 -25.08 41.13 2.72
CA ALA A 45 -23.91 41.39 1.89
C ALA A 45 -22.65 41.58 2.75
N GLY A 46 -21.52 41.00 2.35
CA GLY A 46 -20.26 41.02 3.11
C GLY A 46 -20.16 39.99 4.23
N ALA A 47 -21.20 39.20 4.50
CA ALA A 47 -21.15 38.16 5.49
C ALA A 47 -20.20 37.03 5.10
N LEU A 48 -19.34 36.58 6.03
CA LEU A 48 -18.47 35.44 5.88
C LEU A 48 -19.26 34.18 6.28
N LEU A 49 -19.41 33.25 5.31
CA LEU A 49 -20.08 31.97 5.55
C LEU A 49 -19.13 30.96 6.21
N TYR A 50 -17.90 30.88 5.73
CA TYR A 50 -16.79 30.11 6.30
C TYR A 50 -15.46 30.56 5.73
N ASP A 51 -14.38 30.27 6.45
CA ASP A 51 -13.00 30.51 6.02
C ASP A 51 -12.25 29.20 5.78
N VAL A 52 -11.07 29.30 5.15
CA VAL A 52 -10.18 28.15 4.95
C VAL A 52 -9.78 27.54 6.30
N GLY A 53 -9.90 26.22 6.42
CA GLY A 53 -9.58 25.51 7.65
C GLY A 53 -10.75 25.36 8.64
N ASP A 54 -11.87 26.08 8.45
CA ASP A 54 -13.07 25.89 9.26
C ASP A 54 -13.64 24.48 9.11
N LYS A 55 -14.37 24.02 10.13
CA LYS A 55 -15.04 22.71 10.10
C LYS A 55 -16.06 22.62 8.97
N ALA A 56 -15.99 21.56 8.17
CA ALA A 56 -16.84 21.34 7.02
C ALA A 56 -18.02 20.43 7.36
N ASP A 57 -19.00 20.94 8.10
CA ASP A 57 -20.17 20.15 8.52
C ASP A 57 -21.33 20.20 7.54
N ASP A 58 -21.43 21.26 6.71
CA ASP A 58 -22.61 21.53 5.90
C ASP A 58 -22.30 21.77 4.43
N ILE A 59 -23.29 21.43 3.58
CA ILE A 59 -23.37 21.78 2.18
C ILE A 59 -24.37 22.94 2.04
N PHE A 60 -24.13 23.81 1.08
CA PHE A 60 -24.94 24.99 0.83
C PHE A 60 -25.49 24.99 -0.60
N ILE A 61 -26.78 25.31 -0.76
CA ILE A 61 -27.43 25.57 -2.04
C ILE A 61 -27.91 27.02 -2.05
N ILE A 62 -27.54 27.80 -3.05
CA ILE A 62 -27.95 29.20 -3.19
C ILE A 62 -29.39 29.23 -3.74
N VAL A 63 -30.28 29.88 -2.99
CA VAL A 63 -31.67 30.13 -3.41
C VAL A 63 -31.77 31.46 -4.16
N SER A 64 -31.14 32.51 -3.59
CA SER A 64 -31.08 33.84 -4.18
C SER A 64 -29.80 34.57 -3.75
N GLY A 65 -29.38 35.59 -4.54
CA GLY A 65 -28.14 36.33 -4.28
C GLY A 65 -26.90 35.70 -4.91
N LYS A 66 -25.70 36.21 -4.51
CA LYS A 66 -24.41 35.73 -5.02
C LYS A 66 -23.38 35.54 -3.91
N VAL A 67 -22.63 34.44 -4.00
CA VAL A 67 -21.52 34.11 -3.09
C VAL A 67 -20.23 34.09 -3.89
N GLU A 68 -19.20 34.75 -3.37
CA GLU A 68 -17.83 34.60 -3.86
C GLU A 68 -17.15 33.47 -3.09
N HIS A 69 -16.67 32.50 -3.84
CA HIS A 69 -15.96 31.35 -3.34
C HIS A 69 -14.51 31.44 -3.80
N ALA A 70 -13.62 31.86 -2.92
CA ALA A 70 -12.22 32.13 -3.21
C ALA A 70 -11.32 31.08 -2.57
N LEU A 71 -10.43 30.51 -3.39
CA LEU A 71 -9.36 29.63 -2.93
C LEU A 71 -8.22 30.43 -2.36
N GLU A 72 -7.45 29.83 -1.44
CA GLU A 72 -6.30 30.46 -0.82
C GLU A 72 -5.25 30.88 -1.86
N PRO A 73 -4.62 32.08 -1.73
CA PRO A 73 -3.57 32.53 -2.64
C PRO A 73 -2.40 31.53 -2.71
N GLY A 74 -2.08 31.07 -3.91
CA GLY A 74 -1.00 30.09 -4.15
C GLY A 74 -1.48 28.72 -4.64
N VAL A 75 -2.78 28.47 -4.65
CA VAL A 75 -3.37 27.25 -5.19
C VAL A 75 -3.58 27.38 -6.68
N LYS A 76 -3.01 26.45 -7.45
CA LYS A 76 -3.22 26.35 -8.90
C LYS A 76 -4.58 25.73 -9.19
N ALA A 77 -5.62 26.54 -9.27
CA ALA A 77 -6.92 26.12 -9.76
C ALA A 77 -7.21 26.74 -11.13
N ARG A 78 -8.07 26.10 -11.90
CA ARG A 78 -8.51 26.65 -13.20
C ARG A 78 -9.19 28.03 -13.03
N ARG A 79 -9.85 28.23 -11.87
CA ARG A 79 -10.48 29.51 -11.49
C ARG A 79 -10.26 29.73 -10.00
N PRO A 80 -9.36 30.62 -9.59
CA PRO A 80 -9.07 30.85 -8.16
C PRO A 80 -10.22 31.51 -7.40
N VAL A 81 -11.11 32.20 -8.11
CA VAL A 81 -12.32 32.83 -7.56
C VAL A 81 -13.51 32.42 -8.42
N LEU A 82 -14.55 31.89 -7.79
CA LEU A 82 -15.81 31.50 -8.40
C LEU A 82 -16.93 32.40 -7.86
N SER A 83 -17.68 33.03 -8.75
CA SER A 83 -18.94 33.69 -8.38
C SER A 83 -20.07 32.68 -8.55
N LEU A 84 -20.71 32.30 -7.47
CA LEU A 84 -21.78 31.32 -7.40
C LEU A 84 -23.12 32.04 -7.27
N GLY A 85 -24.12 31.56 -8.02
CA GLY A 85 -25.46 32.16 -8.08
C GLY A 85 -26.58 31.14 -7.74
N PRO A 86 -27.85 31.54 -7.92
CA PRO A 86 -29.01 30.73 -7.61
C PRO A 86 -28.96 29.35 -8.31
N GLY A 87 -29.13 28.27 -7.56
CA GLY A 87 -29.05 26.87 -8.00
C GLY A 87 -27.65 26.25 -7.93
N ASP A 88 -26.62 27.03 -7.63
CA ASP A 88 -25.27 26.48 -7.40
C ASP A 88 -25.14 25.86 -6.03
N VAL A 89 -24.28 24.81 -5.95
CA VAL A 89 -23.98 24.07 -4.72
C VAL A 89 -22.50 24.27 -4.37
N PHE A 90 -22.23 24.53 -3.11
CA PHE A 90 -20.86 24.68 -2.59
C PHE A 90 -20.74 24.10 -1.18
N GLY A 91 -19.50 24.05 -0.66
CA GLY A 91 -19.26 23.46 0.66
C GLY A 91 -19.21 21.94 0.66
N TRP A 92 -18.98 21.33 -0.48
CA TRP A 92 -18.94 19.87 -0.71
C TRP A 92 -17.85 19.14 0.11
N ALA A 93 -16.90 19.86 0.73
CA ALA A 93 -15.95 19.26 1.68
C ALA A 93 -16.64 18.54 2.85
N ALA A 94 -17.89 18.90 3.17
CA ALA A 94 -18.73 18.23 4.14
C ALA A 94 -19.10 16.78 3.77
N LEU A 95 -18.89 16.37 2.52
CA LEU A 95 -19.10 14.98 2.05
C LEU A 95 -17.83 14.13 2.14
N LEU A 96 -16.70 14.71 2.53
CA LEU A 96 -15.43 14.03 2.63
C LEU A 96 -15.18 13.60 4.07
N GLU A 97 -15.42 12.32 4.39
CA GLU A 97 -15.26 11.75 5.75
C GLU A 97 -13.88 12.01 6.36
N LYS A 98 -12.84 12.13 5.55
CA LYS A 98 -11.46 12.25 6.01
C LYS A 98 -10.90 13.65 6.12
N TYR A 99 -11.58 14.65 5.57
CA TYR A 99 -11.11 16.03 5.54
C TYR A 99 -12.22 17.01 5.93
N PRO A 100 -12.59 17.04 7.22
CA PRO A 100 -13.70 17.86 7.70
C PRO A 100 -13.38 19.37 7.72
N ALA A 101 -12.46 19.85 6.88
CA ALA A 101 -12.04 21.24 6.83
C ALA A 101 -12.41 21.91 5.51
N ARG A 102 -12.77 23.21 5.57
CA ARG A 102 -13.06 24.04 4.40
C ARG A 102 -11.79 24.30 3.57
N LEU A 103 -11.92 24.19 2.25
CA LEU A 103 -10.82 24.35 1.30
C LEU A 103 -10.76 25.74 0.65
N ALA A 104 -11.77 26.54 0.92
CA ALA A 104 -11.92 27.88 0.34
C ALA A 104 -12.67 28.78 1.32
N LYS A 105 -12.55 30.07 1.09
CA LYS A 105 -13.32 31.12 1.76
C LYS A 105 -14.61 31.39 0.99
N ALA A 106 -15.74 31.52 1.66
CA ALA A 106 -17.02 31.88 1.05
C ALA A 106 -17.57 33.16 1.68
N VAL A 107 -17.78 34.19 0.86
CA VAL A 107 -18.27 35.52 1.26
C VAL A 107 -19.49 35.90 0.43
N CYS A 108 -20.52 36.41 1.05
CA CYS A 108 -21.72 36.92 0.38
C CYS A 108 -21.42 38.27 -0.31
N ILE A 109 -21.53 38.34 -1.63
CA ILE A 109 -21.38 39.58 -2.40
C ILE A 109 -22.64 40.46 -2.30
N GLU A 110 -23.79 39.81 -2.31
CA GLU A 110 -25.14 40.38 -2.22
C GLU A 110 -25.84 39.73 -1.02
N PRO A 111 -27.00 40.26 -0.53
CA PRO A 111 -27.83 39.52 0.40
C PRO A 111 -28.19 38.15 -0.18
N VAL A 112 -27.90 37.08 0.56
CA VAL A 112 -28.00 35.70 0.06
C VAL A 112 -28.98 34.92 0.92
N GLU A 113 -29.83 34.16 0.26
CA GLU A 113 -30.63 33.14 0.88
C GLU A 113 -30.13 31.77 0.47
N ILE A 114 -29.84 30.90 1.42
CA ILE A 114 -29.27 29.56 1.19
C ILE A 114 -30.05 28.46 1.90
N ILE A 115 -30.02 27.27 1.32
CA ILE A 115 -30.38 26.01 2.00
C ILE A 115 -29.10 25.39 2.51
N ARG A 116 -29.07 25.09 3.80
CA ARG A 116 -27.98 24.44 4.50
C ARG A 116 -28.35 23.01 4.80
N ILE A 117 -27.50 22.04 4.45
CA ILE A 117 -27.71 20.61 4.61
C ILE A 117 -26.51 20.03 5.35
N ASN A 118 -26.74 19.33 6.46
CA ASN A 118 -25.65 18.65 7.14
C ASN A 118 -25.12 17.48 6.28
N GLY A 119 -23.80 17.45 6.04
CA GLY A 119 -23.15 16.48 5.15
C GLY A 119 -23.30 15.05 5.63
N GLU A 120 -23.15 14.79 6.92
CA GLU A 120 -23.30 13.45 7.51
C GLU A 120 -24.73 12.93 7.42
N GLU A 121 -25.73 13.79 7.67
CA GLU A 121 -27.15 13.42 7.52
C GLU A 121 -27.52 13.19 6.04
N LEU A 122 -26.95 13.98 5.13
CA LEU A 122 -27.14 13.76 3.71
C LEU A 122 -26.57 12.40 3.26
N LEU A 123 -25.36 12.05 3.68
CA LEU A 123 -24.75 10.74 3.39
C LEU A 123 -25.62 9.60 3.90
N ARG A 124 -26.11 9.68 5.14
CA ARG A 124 -27.02 8.64 5.69
C ARG A 124 -28.33 8.48 4.88
N VAL A 125 -28.87 9.57 4.36
CA VAL A 125 -30.06 9.50 3.49
C VAL A 125 -29.69 8.87 2.14
N LEU A 126 -28.54 9.21 1.54
CA LEU A 126 -28.08 8.62 0.29
C LEU A 126 -27.76 7.13 0.42
N GLU A 127 -27.21 6.68 1.55
CA GLU A 127 -26.96 5.27 1.87
C GLU A 127 -28.25 4.45 2.00
N SER A 128 -29.38 5.08 2.33
CA SER A 128 -30.67 4.36 2.42
C SER A 128 -31.25 3.92 1.07
N GLU A 129 -30.77 4.49 -0.03
CA GLU A 129 -31.11 4.16 -1.42
C GLU A 129 -29.85 4.16 -2.30
N PRO A 130 -29.05 3.07 -2.27
CA PRO A 130 -27.70 3.05 -2.87
C PRO A 130 -27.65 3.43 -4.35
N ASP A 131 -28.59 2.93 -5.16
CA ASP A 131 -28.62 3.21 -6.62
C ASP A 131 -28.77 4.72 -6.91
N THR A 132 -29.64 5.41 -6.14
CA THR A 132 -29.83 6.86 -6.27
C THR A 132 -28.65 7.62 -5.65
N GLY A 133 -28.14 7.13 -4.53
CA GLY A 133 -27.00 7.67 -3.81
C GLY A 133 -25.74 7.73 -4.68
N ASP A 134 -25.41 6.65 -5.37
CA ASP A 134 -24.26 6.55 -6.28
C ASP A 134 -24.34 7.55 -7.42
N VAL A 135 -25.54 7.75 -8.01
CA VAL A 135 -25.74 8.75 -9.07
C VAL A 135 -25.56 10.18 -8.55
N VAL A 136 -26.07 10.48 -7.34
CA VAL A 136 -25.89 11.79 -6.72
C VAL A 136 -24.42 12.04 -6.40
N MET A 137 -23.72 11.08 -5.81
CA MET A 137 -22.30 11.19 -5.49
C MET A 137 -21.42 11.32 -6.75
N SER A 138 -21.74 10.59 -7.83
CA SER A 138 -21.07 10.74 -9.13
C SER A 138 -21.25 12.15 -9.72
N ARG A 139 -22.40 12.78 -9.56
CA ARG A 139 -22.64 14.16 -10.00
C ARG A 139 -21.88 15.18 -9.15
N PHE A 140 -21.80 14.97 -7.83
CA PHE A 140 -20.91 15.77 -6.98
C PHE A 140 -19.44 15.64 -7.41
N ALA A 141 -18.97 14.43 -7.67
CA ALA A 141 -17.62 14.18 -8.17
C ALA A 141 -17.35 14.89 -9.49
N THR A 142 -18.29 14.84 -10.43
CA THR A 142 -18.20 15.55 -11.73
C THR A 142 -18.14 17.07 -11.54
N MET A 143 -18.92 17.63 -10.62
CA MET A 143 -18.94 19.05 -10.32
C MET A 143 -17.60 19.51 -9.69
N ILE A 144 -17.07 18.72 -8.77
CA ILE A 144 -15.79 18.97 -8.11
C ILE A 144 -14.64 18.93 -9.13
N THR A 145 -14.60 17.92 -10.00
CA THR A 145 -13.54 17.75 -10.99
C THR A 145 -13.59 18.75 -12.13
N ARG A 146 -14.73 19.39 -12.37
CA ARG A 146 -14.85 20.48 -13.36
C ARG A 146 -14.10 21.75 -12.91
N ASP A 147 -14.17 22.07 -11.63
CA ASP A 147 -13.66 23.33 -11.08
C ASP A 147 -12.26 23.16 -10.44
N TYR A 148 -11.92 21.95 -10.06
CA TYR A 148 -10.63 21.60 -9.45
C TYR A 148 -9.93 20.49 -10.22
N THR A 149 -8.63 20.61 -10.44
CA THR A 149 -7.83 19.45 -10.85
C THR A 149 -7.54 18.57 -9.62
N VAL A 150 -7.79 17.28 -9.72
CA VAL A 150 -7.60 16.32 -8.60
C VAL A 150 -6.21 16.43 -7.93
N PRO A 151 -5.09 16.62 -8.66
CA PRO A 151 -3.78 16.86 -8.05
C PRO A 151 -3.71 18.14 -7.21
N ASP A 152 -4.39 19.21 -7.64
CA ASP A 152 -4.36 20.51 -6.95
C ASP A 152 -5.21 20.46 -5.67
N LEU A 153 -6.36 19.80 -5.72
CA LEU A 153 -7.21 19.53 -4.57
C LEU A 153 -6.45 18.75 -3.48
N ILE A 154 -5.73 17.71 -3.91
CA ILE A 154 -4.91 16.88 -3.03
C ILE A 154 -3.74 17.67 -2.43
N ALA A 155 -3.10 18.55 -3.21
CA ALA A 155 -2.02 19.41 -2.73
C ALA A 155 -2.52 20.41 -1.67
N GLN A 156 -3.74 20.94 -1.86
CA GLN A 156 -4.41 21.83 -0.90
C GLN A 156 -4.76 21.12 0.40
N LEU A 157 -5.42 19.97 0.31
CA LEU A 157 -5.75 19.14 1.47
C LEU A 157 -4.51 18.82 2.32
N ARG A 158 -3.36 18.57 1.66
CA ARG A 158 -2.07 18.38 2.34
C ARG A 158 -1.53 19.65 2.98
N GLY A 159 -1.70 20.79 2.32
CA GLY A 159 -1.30 22.11 2.86
C GLY A 159 -2.05 22.43 4.13
N ILE A 160 -3.38 22.28 4.12
CA ILE A 160 -4.27 22.51 5.26
C ILE A 160 -3.97 21.51 6.38
N HIS A 161 -3.81 20.23 6.07
CA HIS A 161 -3.43 19.22 7.05
C HIS A 161 -2.06 19.52 7.68
N ARG A 162 -1.12 20.07 6.91
CA ARG A 162 0.19 20.48 7.41
C ARG A 162 0.07 21.71 8.31
N GLN A 163 -0.79 22.68 8.01
CA GLN A 163 -1.03 23.87 8.83
C GLN A 163 -1.77 23.55 10.13
N MET A 164 -2.78 22.70 10.09
CA MET A 164 -3.51 22.27 11.32
C MET A 164 -2.62 21.47 12.28
N HIS A 165 -1.59 20.80 11.79
CA HIS A 165 -0.64 20.01 12.61
C HIS A 165 0.69 20.73 12.85
N SER A 166 0.98 21.85 12.19
CA SER A 166 2.26 22.54 12.34
C SER A 166 2.42 23.24 13.69
N GLY A 167 1.34 23.50 14.41
CA GLY A 167 1.39 24.05 15.77
C GLY A 167 2.02 23.08 16.80
N ASP A 168 1.87 21.76 16.58
CA ASP A 168 2.36 20.74 17.53
C ASP A 168 3.69 20.06 17.10
N ILE A 169 4.16 20.28 15.87
CA ILE A 169 5.25 19.48 15.27
C ILE A 169 6.58 20.26 15.17
N GLN A 170 6.67 21.47 15.68
CA GLN A 170 7.89 22.31 15.58
C GLN A 170 9.12 21.79 16.38
N GLY A 171 9.16 20.55 16.79
CA GLY A 171 10.31 19.94 17.46
C GLY A 171 10.49 18.44 17.30
N MET A 172 9.57 17.73 16.67
CA MET A 172 9.63 16.26 16.60
C MET A 172 9.91 15.80 15.18
N ASN A 173 11.00 15.02 14.99
CA ASN A 173 11.29 14.35 13.73
C ASN A 173 10.08 13.53 13.28
N LEU A 174 9.66 13.67 12.02
CA LEU A 174 8.53 12.93 11.39
C LEU A 174 8.61 11.42 11.62
N THR A 175 9.82 10.89 11.73
CA THR A 175 10.08 9.48 12.06
C THR A 175 9.67 9.13 13.49
N LEU A 176 9.96 9.98 14.46
CA LEU A 176 9.54 9.79 15.86
C LEU A 176 8.02 9.91 16.02
N TYR A 177 7.39 10.82 15.31
CA TYR A 177 5.93 10.95 15.28
C TYR A 177 5.25 9.71 14.68
N ARG A 178 5.73 9.21 13.54
CA ARG A 178 5.24 7.96 12.94
C ARG A 178 5.45 6.77 13.87
N PHE A 179 6.59 6.72 14.54
CA PHE A 179 6.87 5.68 15.52
C PHE A 179 5.91 5.77 16.71
N SER A 180 5.62 6.97 17.22
CA SER A 180 4.68 7.15 18.33
C SER A 180 3.24 6.76 17.95
N LEU A 181 2.80 7.07 16.73
CA LEU A 181 1.50 6.64 16.20
C LEU A 181 1.44 5.11 16.04
N TRP A 182 2.51 4.51 15.51
CA TRP A 182 2.62 3.07 15.40
C TRP A 182 2.61 2.39 16.79
N ALA A 183 3.37 2.93 17.75
CA ALA A 183 3.41 2.42 19.11
C ALA A 183 2.07 2.56 19.87
N ARG A 184 1.26 3.57 19.54
CA ARG A 184 -0.09 3.76 20.11
C ARG A 184 -1.16 2.90 19.43
N SER A 185 -0.88 2.34 18.25
CA SER A 185 -1.81 1.43 17.58
C SER A 185 -1.83 0.07 18.27
N PRO A 186 -2.92 -0.71 18.19
CA PRO A 186 -2.98 -2.06 18.78
C PRO A 186 -2.06 -3.06 18.10
N ARG A 187 -1.58 -2.77 16.88
CA ARG A 187 -0.77 -3.69 16.05
C ARG A 187 0.51 -4.20 16.72
N PRO A 188 1.42 -3.34 17.26
CA PRO A 188 2.64 -3.84 17.89
C PRO A 188 2.37 -4.69 19.12
N TYR A 189 1.34 -4.36 19.89
CA TYR A 189 0.95 -5.14 21.08
C TYR A 189 0.41 -6.52 20.69
N LEU A 190 -0.43 -6.59 19.66
CA LEU A 190 -0.92 -7.87 19.14
C LEU A 190 0.20 -8.73 18.57
N MET A 191 1.18 -8.13 17.87
CA MET A 191 2.39 -8.84 17.40
C MET A 191 3.20 -9.39 18.56
N LEU A 192 3.46 -8.59 19.61
CA LEU A 192 4.19 -9.02 20.80
C LEU A 192 3.44 -10.13 21.53
N ILE A 193 2.13 -10.01 21.71
CA ILE A 193 1.30 -11.06 22.34
C ILE A 193 1.37 -12.36 21.52
N GLY A 194 1.20 -12.28 20.19
CA GLY A 194 1.30 -13.47 19.33
C GLY A 194 2.66 -14.15 19.42
N PHE A 195 3.74 -13.37 19.43
CA PHE A 195 5.09 -13.91 19.57
C PHE A 195 5.33 -14.49 20.99
N ALA A 196 4.85 -13.80 22.01
CA ALA A 196 4.93 -14.28 23.40
C ALA A 196 4.14 -15.59 23.62
N LEU A 197 2.95 -15.71 23.01
CA LEU A 197 2.16 -16.93 23.05
C LEU A 197 2.88 -18.09 22.35
N PHE A 198 3.49 -17.84 21.19
CA PHE A 198 4.28 -18.85 20.48
C PHE A 198 5.49 -19.33 21.31
N LEU A 199 6.28 -18.42 21.85
CA LEU A 199 7.41 -18.77 22.72
C LEU A 199 6.93 -19.41 24.03
N GLY A 200 5.85 -18.93 24.62
CA GLY A 200 5.24 -19.49 25.81
C GLY A 200 4.76 -20.92 25.60
N PHE A 201 4.11 -21.19 24.46
CA PHE A 201 3.72 -22.55 24.09
C PHE A 201 4.94 -23.48 23.95
N TRP A 202 5.99 -23.03 23.26
CA TRP A 202 7.22 -23.80 23.11
C TRP A 202 7.85 -24.10 24.49
N TYR A 203 7.99 -23.08 25.36
CA TYR A 203 8.51 -23.26 26.72
C TYR A 203 7.69 -24.27 27.53
N LEU A 204 6.36 -24.10 27.53
CA LEU A 204 5.46 -25.00 28.25
C LEU A 204 5.52 -26.44 27.72
N ALA A 205 5.50 -26.61 26.41
CA ALA A 205 5.46 -27.93 25.76
C ALA A 205 6.75 -28.73 26.01
N VAL A 206 7.92 -28.06 25.98
CA VAL A 206 9.24 -28.71 26.04
C VAL A 206 9.77 -28.77 27.45
N GLU A 207 9.73 -27.68 28.20
CA GLU A 207 10.42 -27.60 29.51
C GLU A 207 9.51 -27.94 30.70
N VAL A 208 8.22 -27.55 30.64
CA VAL A 208 7.26 -27.75 31.73
C VAL A 208 6.51 -29.07 31.59
N TRP A 209 5.77 -29.23 30.51
CA TRP A 209 4.93 -30.42 30.28
C TRP A 209 5.72 -31.62 29.78
N LYS A 210 6.92 -31.42 29.24
CA LYS A 210 7.80 -32.45 28.67
C LYS A 210 7.04 -33.46 27.81
N LEU A 211 6.26 -32.92 26.89
CA LEU A 211 5.41 -33.72 26.01
C LEU A 211 6.24 -34.76 25.25
N PRO A 212 5.83 -36.03 25.20
CA PRO A 212 6.65 -37.13 24.60
C PRO A 212 7.05 -36.85 23.15
N ARG A 213 6.21 -36.14 22.40
CA ARG A 213 6.46 -35.77 21.00
C ARG A 213 7.57 -34.73 20.80
N PHE A 214 7.86 -33.93 21.83
CA PHE A 214 8.87 -32.88 21.82
C PHE A 214 10.13 -33.24 22.61
N ARG A 215 10.32 -34.51 22.94
CA ARG A 215 11.44 -34.98 23.81
C ARG A 215 12.81 -34.59 23.24
N GLU A 216 12.98 -34.66 21.91
CA GLU A 216 14.23 -34.33 21.23
C GLU A 216 14.37 -32.84 20.89
N MET A 217 13.29 -32.06 21.06
CA MET A 217 13.31 -30.63 20.80
C MET A 217 14.03 -29.89 21.93
N PRO A 218 15.03 -29.04 21.61
CA PRO A 218 15.76 -28.31 22.64
C PRO A 218 14.85 -27.26 23.30
N GLY A 219 14.99 -27.10 24.61
CA GLY A 219 14.32 -26.06 25.37
C GLY A 219 14.83 -24.66 24.96
N ILE A 220 13.99 -23.66 25.11
CA ILE A 220 14.35 -22.26 24.82
C ILE A 220 15.56 -21.83 25.61
N THR A 221 15.61 -22.20 26.89
CA THR A 221 16.71 -21.85 27.80
C THR A 221 18.04 -22.43 27.32
N THR A 222 18.05 -23.67 26.80
CA THR A 222 19.22 -24.31 26.23
C THR A 222 19.68 -23.62 24.96
N VAL A 223 18.76 -23.29 24.06
CA VAL A 223 19.06 -22.59 22.80
C VAL A 223 19.67 -21.21 23.08
N VAL A 224 19.06 -20.43 23.97
CA VAL A 224 19.55 -19.09 24.33
C VAL A 224 20.92 -19.16 25.01
N LYS A 225 21.11 -20.07 25.95
CA LYS A 225 22.42 -20.26 26.60
C LYS A 225 23.50 -20.60 25.58
N GLU A 226 23.24 -21.54 24.68
CA GLU A 226 24.18 -21.94 23.64
C GLU A 226 24.51 -20.79 22.70
N TRP A 227 23.48 -20.06 22.24
CA TRP A 227 23.66 -18.96 21.29
C TRP A 227 24.50 -17.80 21.82
N PHE A 228 24.39 -17.52 23.15
CA PHE A 228 25.13 -16.47 23.85
C PHE A 228 26.32 -17.00 24.67
N SER A 229 26.73 -18.25 24.47
CA SER A 229 27.89 -18.81 25.13
C SER A 229 29.21 -18.41 24.46
N LYS A 230 30.23 -18.09 25.24
CA LYS A 230 31.60 -17.91 24.72
C LYS A 230 32.26 -19.23 24.36
N ASP A 231 31.92 -20.30 25.10
CA ASP A 231 32.33 -21.68 24.83
C ASP A 231 31.09 -22.52 24.52
N PRO A 232 30.61 -22.54 23.28
CA PRO A 232 29.40 -23.27 22.92
C PRO A 232 29.67 -24.78 22.95
N THR A 233 28.81 -25.53 23.64
CA THR A 233 28.90 -26.98 23.74
C THR A 233 28.63 -27.68 22.40
N TYR A 234 27.74 -27.06 21.58
CA TYR A 234 27.32 -27.60 20.30
C TYR A 234 27.98 -26.90 19.11
N GLY A 235 28.90 -25.96 19.35
CA GLY A 235 29.85 -25.42 18.37
C GLY A 235 29.43 -24.16 17.64
N LEU A 236 28.23 -23.61 17.86
CA LEU A 236 27.78 -22.40 17.17
C LEU A 236 27.21 -21.35 18.11
N SER A 237 27.84 -20.18 18.17
CA SER A 237 27.35 -19.03 18.94
C SER A 237 27.72 -17.72 18.27
N ILE A 238 27.15 -16.60 18.74
CA ILE A 238 27.49 -15.27 18.26
C ILE A 238 28.97 -14.87 18.50
N TYR A 239 29.69 -15.58 19.32
CA TYR A 239 31.11 -15.34 19.61
C TYR A 239 32.06 -16.20 18.76
N THR A 240 31.52 -17.13 17.95
CA THR A 240 32.32 -17.97 17.06
C THR A 240 32.46 -17.34 15.69
N GLY A 241 33.65 -17.30 15.13
CA GLY A 241 33.92 -16.78 13.77
C GLY A 241 33.16 -17.57 12.68
N GLU A 242 33.03 -18.89 12.88
CA GLU A 242 32.29 -19.77 11.94
C GLU A 242 30.82 -19.37 11.76
N TYR A 243 30.17 -18.87 12.82
CA TYR A 243 28.79 -18.37 12.73
C TYR A 243 28.62 -17.31 11.65
N TYR A 244 29.52 -16.32 11.64
CA TYR A 244 29.50 -15.24 10.65
C TYR A 244 29.92 -15.70 9.25
N GLN A 245 30.82 -16.67 9.16
CA GLN A 245 31.21 -17.26 7.89
C GLN A 245 30.03 -17.94 7.19
N HIS A 246 29.26 -18.74 7.93
CA HIS A 246 28.07 -19.40 7.41
C HIS A 246 27.02 -18.39 6.94
N ILE A 247 26.78 -17.33 7.72
CA ILE A 247 25.87 -16.23 7.33
C ILE A 247 26.38 -15.54 6.06
N ALA A 248 27.64 -15.14 6.05
CA ALA A 248 28.23 -14.42 4.90
C ALA A 248 28.18 -15.23 3.61
N MET A 249 28.45 -16.54 3.66
CA MET A 249 28.39 -17.41 2.49
C MET A 249 26.96 -17.56 1.97
N SER A 250 25.97 -17.78 2.84
CA SER A 250 24.57 -17.86 2.43
C SER A 250 24.08 -16.53 1.84
N VAL A 251 24.39 -15.39 2.48
CA VAL A 251 24.02 -14.06 1.96
C VAL A 251 24.66 -13.79 0.61
N TRP A 252 25.92 -14.14 0.44
CA TRP A 252 26.65 -13.97 -0.82
C TRP A 252 26.01 -14.75 -1.95
N ARG A 253 25.68 -16.02 -1.74
CA ARG A 253 25.00 -16.89 -2.72
C ARG A 253 23.62 -16.39 -3.09
N VAL A 254 22.79 -16.01 -2.09
CA VAL A 254 21.46 -15.42 -2.33
C VAL A 254 21.60 -14.15 -3.16
N THR A 255 22.55 -13.27 -2.82
CA THR A 255 22.72 -12.00 -3.51
C THR A 255 23.08 -12.21 -4.98
N GLN A 256 23.99 -13.14 -5.30
CA GLN A 256 24.36 -13.48 -6.67
C GLN A 256 23.17 -14.07 -7.44
N ALA A 257 22.50 -15.06 -6.85
CA ALA A 257 21.36 -15.72 -7.47
C ALA A 257 20.20 -14.74 -7.73
N PHE A 258 19.89 -13.90 -6.75
CA PHE A 258 18.86 -12.88 -6.84
C PHE A 258 19.20 -11.80 -7.89
N PHE A 259 20.47 -11.36 -7.95
CA PHE A 259 20.93 -10.42 -8.98
C PHE A 259 20.75 -11.01 -10.39
N LEU A 260 21.19 -12.24 -10.61
CA LEU A 260 21.02 -12.94 -11.89
C LEU A 260 19.53 -13.10 -12.25
N ALA A 261 18.70 -13.48 -11.26
CA ALA A 261 17.25 -13.63 -11.44
C ALA A 261 16.58 -12.28 -11.77
N THR A 262 17.06 -11.19 -11.21
CA THR A 262 16.54 -9.85 -11.51
C THR A 262 16.95 -9.43 -12.93
N VAL A 263 18.22 -9.55 -13.28
CA VAL A 263 18.76 -9.13 -14.58
C VAL A 263 18.17 -9.93 -15.74
N LEU A 264 17.91 -11.22 -15.55
CA LEU A 264 17.37 -12.09 -16.59
C LEU A 264 15.84 -12.23 -16.50
N GLY A 265 15.30 -12.36 -15.30
CA GLY A 265 13.88 -12.61 -15.09
C GLY A 265 12.98 -11.39 -15.35
N VAL A 266 13.43 -10.18 -15.01
CA VAL A 266 12.64 -8.98 -15.29
C VAL A 266 12.50 -8.72 -16.78
N PRO A 267 13.58 -8.66 -17.61
CA PRO A 267 13.43 -8.53 -19.06
C PRO A 267 12.62 -9.68 -19.67
N PHE A 268 12.88 -10.91 -19.26
CA PHE A 268 12.16 -12.07 -19.76
C PHE A 268 10.65 -11.96 -19.49
N GLY A 269 10.25 -11.60 -18.26
CA GLY A 269 8.85 -11.39 -17.88
C GLY A 269 8.21 -10.22 -18.61
N LEU A 270 8.93 -9.10 -18.79
CA LEU A 270 8.46 -7.95 -19.58
C LEU A 270 8.17 -8.35 -21.02
N PHE A 271 9.05 -9.10 -21.67
CA PHE A 271 8.84 -9.57 -23.06
C PHE A 271 7.72 -10.61 -23.16
N LEU A 272 7.58 -11.51 -22.16
CA LEU A 272 6.47 -12.46 -22.11
C LEU A 272 5.11 -11.75 -22.03
N GLY A 273 4.99 -10.68 -21.24
CA GLY A 273 3.76 -9.93 -21.12
C GLY A 273 3.50 -8.99 -22.30
N TRP A 274 4.55 -8.47 -22.93
CA TRP A 274 4.41 -7.47 -24.01
C TRP A 274 4.22 -8.07 -25.40
N SER A 275 4.95 -9.15 -25.73
CA SER A 275 4.98 -9.75 -27.08
C SER A 275 4.19 -11.04 -27.12
N ARG A 276 3.07 -11.04 -27.86
CA ARG A 276 2.25 -12.25 -28.05
C ARG A 276 3.05 -13.39 -28.66
N THR A 277 3.86 -13.13 -29.68
CA THR A 277 4.70 -14.16 -30.35
C THR A 277 5.73 -14.74 -29.39
N PHE A 278 6.38 -13.89 -28.58
CA PHE A 278 7.35 -14.33 -27.58
C PHE A 278 6.67 -15.20 -26.50
N LYS A 279 5.47 -14.81 -26.07
CA LYS A 279 4.66 -15.56 -25.11
C LYS A 279 4.24 -16.92 -25.69
N GLU A 280 3.67 -16.96 -26.88
CA GLU A 280 3.22 -18.21 -27.51
C GLU A 280 4.38 -19.21 -27.72
N PHE A 281 5.60 -18.72 -27.94
CA PHE A 281 6.78 -19.56 -28.16
C PHE A 281 7.42 -20.07 -26.86
N LEU A 282 7.62 -19.19 -25.86
CA LEU A 282 8.42 -19.53 -24.66
C LEU A 282 7.59 -19.87 -23.42
N PHE A 283 6.37 -19.36 -23.32
CA PHE A 283 5.55 -19.56 -22.13
C PHE A 283 5.18 -21.03 -21.89
N PRO A 284 4.86 -21.88 -22.90
CA PRO A 284 4.59 -23.30 -22.65
C PRO A 284 5.76 -24.01 -21.98
N ALA A 285 6.99 -23.78 -22.45
CA ALA A 285 8.19 -24.37 -21.84
C ALA A 285 8.42 -23.83 -20.42
N PHE A 286 8.26 -22.52 -20.22
CA PHE A 286 8.36 -21.87 -18.91
C PHE A 286 7.34 -22.46 -17.92
N GLU A 287 6.08 -22.63 -18.34
CA GLU A 287 4.99 -23.16 -17.51
C GLU A 287 5.21 -24.65 -17.16
N MET A 288 5.81 -25.44 -18.05
CA MET A 288 6.15 -26.84 -17.78
C MET A 288 7.31 -27.00 -16.79
N LEU A 289 8.29 -26.10 -16.83
CA LEU A 289 9.49 -26.18 -15.97
C LEU A 289 9.23 -25.64 -14.56
N ARG A 290 8.37 -24.63 -14.42
CA ARG A 290 8.09 -23.93 -13.16
C ARG A 290 7.61 -24.84 -12.02
N PRO A 291 6.69 -25.82 -12.24
CA PRO A 291 6.19 -26.66 -11.15
C PRO A 291 7.22 -27.68 -10.64
N ILE A 292 8.34 -27.87 -11.34
CA ILE A 292 9.36 -28.84 -10.92
C ILE A 292 10.01 -28.35 -9.64
N PRO A 293 9.90 -29.07 -8.50
CA PRO A 293 10.54 -28.67 -7.25
C PRO A 293 12.06 -28.52 -7.42
N ILE A 294 12.62 -27.46 -6.83
CA ILE A 294 14.07 -27.17 -6.93
C ILE A 294 14.93 -28.33 -6.46
N LEU A 295 14.49 -29.06 -5.43
CA LEU A 295 15.18 -30.27 -4.96
C LEU A 295 15.32 -31.36 -6.03
N ALA A 296 14.39 -31.43 -6.97
CA ALA A 296 14.49 -32.39 -8.09
C ALA A 296 15.60 -32.01 -9.10
N TRP A 297 15.99 -30.73 -9.15
CA TRP A 297 17.09 -30.26 -10.00
C TRP A 297 18.48 -30.50 -9.41
N VAL A 298 18.58 -30.83 -8.11
CA VAL A 298 19.89 -30.95 -7.43
C VAL A 298 20.80 -31.98 -8.10
N PRO A 299 20.39 -33.22 -8.40
CA PRO A 299 21.26 -34.20 -9.07
C PRO A 299 21.76 -33.72 -10.44
N LEU A 300 20.87 -33.08 -11.20
CA LEU A 300 21.22 -32.53 -12.52
C LEU A 300 22.19 -31.34 -12.39
N ALA A 301 21.97 -30.46 -11.43
CA ALA A 301 22.87 -29.32 -11.17
C ALA A 301 24.27 -29.78 -10.79
N ILE A 302 24.40 -30.80 -9.95
CA ILE A 302 25.71 -31.36 -9.54
C ILE A 302 26.44 -31.95 -10.77
N VAL A 303 25.73 -32.58 -11.70
CA VAL A 303 26.33 -33.11 -12.95
C VAL A 303 26.69 -32.00 -13.93
N MET A 304 25.88 -30.94 -14.01
CA MET A 304 26.10 -29.83 -14.93
C MET A 304 27.27 -28.93 -14.51
N PHE A 305 27.46 -28.71 -13.22
CA PHE A 305 28.46 -27.80 -12.70
C PHE A 305 29.58 -28.54 -11.98
N VAL A 306 30.81 -28.34 -12.41
CA VAL A 306 32.00 -28.93 -11.76
C VAL A 306 32.19 -28.38 -10.34
N ALA A 307 31.86 -27.10 -10.13
CA ALA A 307 32.00 -26.45 -8.83
C ALA A 307 30.66 -26.48 -8.07
N THR A 308 30.66 -27.01 -6.87
CA THR A 308 29.51 -27.08 -5.98
C THR A 308 28.86 -25.71 -5.73
N GLU A 309 29.69 -24.66 -5.60
CA GLU A 309 29.21 -23.27 -5.44
C GLU A 309 28.29 -22.84 -6.60
N SER A 310 28.72 -23.12 -7.84
CA SER A 310 27.94 -22.77 -9.01
C SER A 310 26.61 -23.53 -9.07
N ALA A 311 26.59 -24.80 -8.65
CA ALA A 311 25.38 -25.58 -8.57
C ALA A 311 24.37 -24.99 -7.56
N VAL A 312 24.83 -24.57 -6.37
CA VAL A 312 23.99 -23.94 -5.35
C VAL A 312 23.43 -22.60 -5.83
N ILE A 313 24.27 -21.76 -6.46
CA ILE A 313 23.85 -20.47 -7.01
C ILE A 313 22.81 -20.68 -8.13
N TYR A 314 23.06 -21.65 -9.03
CA TYR A 314 22.13 -21.99 -10.12
C TYR A 314 20.76 -22.44 -9.60
N LEU A 315 20.70 -23.31 -8.61
CA LEU A 315 19.45 -23.78 -8.02
C LEU A 315 18.67 -22.63 -7.38
N THR A 316 19.37 -21.77 -6.65
CA THR A 316 18.79 -20.59 -6.02
C THR A 316 18.32 -19.58 -7.07
N PHE A 317 19.10 -19.38 -8.13
CA PHE A 317 18.73 -18.54 -9.27
C PHE A 317 17.46 -19.07 -9.97
N LEU A 318 17.38 -20.36 -10.25
CA LEU A 318 16.26 -20.95 -10.96
C LEU A 318 14.92 -20.69 -10.24
N ALA A 319 14.89 -20.90 -8.92
CA ALA A 319 13.72 -20.60 -8.09
C ALA A 319 13.31 -19.12 -8.15
N SER A 320 14.30 -18.24 -8.03
CA SER A 320 14.13 -16.79 -8.05
C SER A 320 13.68 -16.29 -9.41
N PHE A 321 14.24 -16.85 -10.48
CA PHE A 321 13.93 -16.51 -11.87
C PHE A 321 12.46 -16.75 -12.19
N PHE A 322 11.92 -17.93 -11.86
CA PHE A 322 10.51 -18.22 -12.13
C PHE A 322 9.57 -17.26 -11.38
N ALA A 323 9.87 -16.95 -10.12
CA ALA A 323 9.07 -16.03 -9.32
C ALA A 323 9.11 -14.60 -9.89
N THR A 324 10.30 -14.10 -10.25
CA THR A 324 10.51 -12.77 -10.82
C THR A 324 9.84 -12.64 -12.18
N ALA A 325 10.09 -13.59 -13.10
CA ALA A 325 9.57 -13.53 -14.46
C ALA A 325 8.04 -13.59 -14.51
N LEU A 326 7.42 -14.48 -13.73
CA LEU A 326 5.96 -14.60 -13.68
C LEU A 326 5.29 -13.32 -13.17
N ASN A 327 5.76 -12.79 -12.03
CA ASN A 327 5.17 -11.57 -11.48
C ASN A 327 5.38 -10.36 -12.39
N THR A 328 6.51 -10.28 -13.07
CA THR A 328 6.77 -9.24 -14.06
C THR A 328 5.82 -9.35 -15.26
N MET A 329 5.60 -10.56 -15.78
CA MET A 329 4.64 -10.81 -16.87
C MET A 329 3.23 -10.40 -16.46
N LEU A 330 2.77 -10.83 -15.28
CA LEU A 330 1.45 -10.44 -14.74
C LEU A 330 1.34 -8.93 -14.56
N GLY A 331 2.44 -8.27 -14.19
CA GLY A 331 2.50 -6.81 -14.10
C GLY A 331 2.26 -6.11 -15.44
N VAL A 332 2.80 -6.64 -16.52
CA VAL A 332 2.56 -6.12 -17.88
C VAL A 332 1.11 -6.35 -18.29
N GLU A 333 0.58 -7.54 -18.04
CA GLU A 333 -0.81 -7.91 -18.40
C GLU A 333 -1.87 -7.16 -17.59
N SER A 334 -1.51 -6.64 -16.41
CA SER A 334 -2.42 -5.86 -15.57
C SER A 334 -2.59 -4.40 -16.02
N ILE A 335 -1.80 -3.95 -16.99
CA ILE A 335 -1.88 -2.57 -17.50
C ILE A 335 -3.11 -2.42 -18.39
N ASP A 336 -3.97 -1.46 -18.07
CA ASP A 336 -5.17 -1.17 -18.88
C ASP A 336 -4.77 -0.77 -20.31
N GLU A 337 -5.41 -1.40 -21.29
CA GLU A 337 -5.20 -1.11 -22.71
C GLU A 337 -5.45 0.34 -23.08
N SER A 338 -6.26 1.08 -22.33
CA SER A 338 -6.55 2.48 -22.59
C SER A 338 -5.29 3.33 -22.60
N TYR A 339 -4.31 3.04 -21.74
CA TYR A 339 -3.01 3.75 -21.73
C TYR A 339 -2.20 3.49 -23.01
N THR A 340 -2.17 2.24 -23.48
CA THR A 340 -1.44 1.88 -24.70
C THR A 340 -2.11 2.45 -25.93
N ARG A 341 -3.46 2.47 -25.98
CA ARG A 341 -4.26 3.09 -27.05
C ARG A 341 -4.07 4.59 -27.06
N ALA A 342 -4.16 5.27 -25.91
CA ALA A 342 -3.96 6.72 -25.80
C ALA A 342 -2.56 7.14 -26.30
N ALA A 343 -1.51 6.42 -25.88
CA ALA A 343 -0.16 6.68 -26.36
C ALA A 343 -0.02 6.49 -27.87
N SER A 344 -0.66 5.46 -28.43
CA SER A 344 -0.69 5.20 -29.87
C SER A 344 -1.43 6.30 -30.64
N CYS A 345 -2.55 6.81 -30.11
CA CYS A 345 -3.28 7.95 -30.70
C CYS A 345 -2.44 9.24 -30.73
N LEU A 346 -1.51 9.40 -29.77
CA LEU A 346 -0.54 10.51 -29.74
C LEU A 346 0.67 10.27 -30.66
N GLY A 347 0.67 9.21 -31.46
CA GLY A 347 1.74 8.90 -32.42
C GLY A 347 2.96 8.18 -31.82
N ALA A 348 2.86 7.63 -30.60
CA ALA A 348 3.96 6.90 -30.00
C ALA A 348 4.22 5.58 -30.74
N SER A 349 5.49 5.30 -31.06
CA SER A 349 5.93 4.02 -31.61
C SER A 349 5.80 2.89 -30.59
N LYS A 350 5.72 1.62 -31.06
CA LYS A 350 5.64 0.45 -30.18
C LYS A 350 6.74 0.43 -29.09
N TRP A 351 7.97 0.83 -29.43
CA TRP A 351 9.08 0.91 -28.49
C TRP A 351 8.92 2.05 -27.47
N GLN A 352 8.36 3.18 -27.89
CA GLN A 352 8.04 4.29 -26.98
C GLN A 352 6.94 3.89 -25.99
N VAL A 353 5.87 3.21 -26.46
CA VAL A 353 4.84 2.62 -25.59
C VAL A 353 5.44 1.64 -24.59
N PHE A 354 6.31 0.73 -25.05
CA PHE A 354 7.00 -0.22 -24.18
C PHE A 354 7.79 0.49 -23.08
N ARG A 355 8.66 1.45 -23.46
CA ARG A 355 9.58 2.11 -22.52
C ARG A 355 8.88 3.08 -21.57
N HIS A 356 7.87 3.82 -22.01
CA HIS A 356 7.27 4.93 -21.25
C HIS A 356 5.92 4.58 -20.61
N VAL A 357 5.25 3.52 -21.05
CA VAL A 357 3.96 3.09 -20.51
C VAL A 357 4.10 1.75 -19.82
N ILE A 358 4.56 0.71 -20.57
CA ILE A 358 4.55 -0.66 -20.07
C ILE A 358 5.58 -0.87 -18.96
N VAL A 359 6.84 -0.50 -19.18
CA VAL A 359 7.90 -0.70 -18.17
C VAL A 359 7.58 0.05 -16.87
N PRO A 360 7.24 1.36 -16.88
CA PRO A 360 6.89 2.04 -15.64
C PRO A 360 5.60 1.52 -14.99
N GLY A 361 4.60 1.15 -15.79
CA GLY A 361 3.35 0.60 -15.30
C GLY A 361 3.49 -0.77 -14.63
N ALA A 362 4.41 -1.61 -15.12
CA ALA A 362 4.70 -2.92 -14.57
C ALA A 362 5.58 -2.88 -13.31
N LEU A 363 6.33 -1.79 -13.05
CA LEU A 363 7.28 -1.70 -11.93
C LEU A 363 6.70 -2.12 -10.57
N PRO A 364 5.46 -1.79 -10.19
CA PRO A 364 4.89 -2.23 -8.94
C PRO A 364 4.84 -3.75 -8.78
N PHE A 365 4.49 -4.45 -9.85
CA PHE A 365 4.45 -5.91 -9.87
C PHE A 365 5.86 -6.52 -9.95
N VAL A 366 6.79 -5.86 -10.66
CA VAL A 366 8.20 -6.24 -10.68
C VAL A 366 8.74 -6.25 -9.25
N PHE A 367 8.56 -5.18 -8.47
CA PHE A 367 9.04 -5.13 -7.09
C PHE A 367 8.31 -6.12 -6.16
N THR A 368 7.03 -6.36 -6.37
CA THR A 368 6.31 -7.44 -5.68
C THR A 368 6.93 -8.79 -6.02
N GLY A 369 7.22 -9.05 -7.28
CA GLY A 369 7.91 -10.25 -7.74
C GLY A 369 9.30 -10.41 -7.13
N LEU A 370 10.08 -9.33 -7.04
CA LEU A 370 11.40 -9.33 -6.42
C LEU A 370 11.32 -9.63 -4.91
N GLN A 371 10.32 -9.12 -4.20
CA GLN A 371 10.13 -9.45 -2.78
C GLN A 371 9.79 -10.94 -2.57
N ILE A 372 8.91 -11.50 -3.41
CA ILE A 372 8.59 -12.94 -3.40
C ILE A 372 9.84 -13.75 -3.75
N SER A 373 10.58 -13.32 -4.77
CA SER A 373 11.80 -13.94 -5.26
C SER A 373 12.87 -14.07 -4.16
N VAL A 374 13.09 -13.05 -3.34
CA VAL A 374 14.02 -13.13 -2.19
C VAL A 374 13.60 -14.23 -1.21
N GLY A 375 12.32 -14.31 -0.86
CA GLY A 375 11.82 -15.36 0.04
C GLY A 375 12.02 -16.77 -0.54
N VAL A 376 11.70 -16.95 -1.82
CA VAL A 376 11.91 -18.21 -2.55
C VAL A 376 13.40 -18.53 -2.69
N SER A 377 14.25 -17.51 -2.86
CA SER A 377 15.72 -17.66 -2.89
C SER A 377 16.25 -18.29 -1.61
N TRP A 378 15.85 -17.78 -0.46
CA TRP A 378 16.28 -18.34 0.82
C TRP A 378 15.82 -19.77 1.02
N PHE A 379 14.56 -20.07 0.67
CA PHE A 379 14.05 -21.44 0.73
C PHE A 379 14.85 -22.40 -0.16
N SER A 380 15.10 -22.02 -1.41
CA SER A 380 15.84 -22.83 -2.36
C SER A 380 17.33 -22.96 -1.98
N LEU A 381 17.94 -21.86 -1.50
CA LEU A 381 19.33 -21.88 -1.06
C LEU A 381 19.55 -22.89 0.06
N VAL A 382 18.72 -22.85 1.10
CA VAL A 382 18.85 -23.79 2.24
C VAL A 382 18.77 -25.22 1.75
N ALA A 383 17.83 -25.54 0.88
CA ALA A 383 17.69 -26.87 0.31
C ALA A 383 18.94 -27.29 -0.50
N ALA A 384 19.50 -26.39 -1.29
CA ALA A 384 20.73 -26.65 -2.07
C ALA A 384 21.96 -26.79 -1.16
N GLU A 385 22.10 -25.96 -0.13
CA GLU A 385 23.19 -26.03 0.84
C GLU A 385 23.17 -27.32 1.69
N MET A 386 21.97 -27.82 2.02
CA MET A 386 21.82 -29.09 2.76
C MET A 386 22.35 -30.30 2.01
N VAL A 387 22.26 -30.26 0.67
CA VAL A 387 22.66 -31.41 -0.17
C VAL A 387 24.10 -31.29 -0.67
N SER A 388 24.53 -30.10 -1.04
CA SER A 388 25.78 -29.88 -1.76
C SER A 388 26.71 -28.83 -1.12
N GLY A 389 26.28 -28.14 -0.06
CA GLY A 389 27.08 -27.07 0.58
C GLY A 389 28.25 -27.61 1.40
N GLN A 390 29.34 -26.84 1.42
CA GLN A 390 30.45 -27.03 2.38
C GLN A 390 30.38 -26.00 3.51
N TYR A 391 29.78 -24.86 3.26
CA TYR A 391 29.50 -23.76 4.18
C TYR A 391 28.09 -23.21 3.91
N GLY A 392 27.52 -22.51 4.88
CA GLY A 392 26.22 -21.88 4.78
C GLY A 392 25.29 -22.30 5.91
N LEU A 393 24.16 -21.60 6.05
CA LEU A 393 23.18 -21.85 7.10
C LEU A 393 22.45 -23.19 6.90
N GLY A 394 22.15 -23.56 5.65
CA GLY A 394 21.56 -24.85 5.32
C GLY A 394 22.50 -26.01 5.62
N TYR A 395 23.79 -25.86 5.31
CA TYR A 395 24.82 -26.83 5.67
C TYR A 395 24.92 -27.05 7.19
N VAL A 396 24.94 -25.94 7.96
CA VAL A 396 24.97 -26.01 9.43
C VAL A 396 23.75 -26.75 9.98
N ILE A 397 22.57 -26.45 9.49
CA ILE A 397 21.33 -27.10 9.91
C ILE A 397 21.41 -28.63 9.65
N ASN A 398 21.82 -29.04 8.45
CA ASN A 398 21.94 -30.44 8.07
C ASN A 398 23.02 -31.19 8.85
N THR A 399 24.21 -30.59 8.98
CA THR A 399 25.31 -31.17 9.74
C THR A 399 24.97 -31.29 11.20
N SER A 400 24.33 -30.28 11.79
CA SER A 400 23.86 -30.33 13.18
C SER A 400 22.80 -31.41 13.41
N TYR A 401 21.94 -31.65 12.44
CA TYR A 401 20.97 -32.74 12.48
C TYR A 401 21.69 -34.10 12.51
N THR A 402 22.66 -34.35 11.62
CA THR A 402 23.40 -35.61 11.56
C THR A 402 24.27 -35.85 12.83
N MET A 403 24.74 -34.76 13.44
CA MET A 403 25.55 -34.82 14.69
C MET A 403 24.69 -34.77 15.97
N VAL A 404 23.35 -34.77 15.86
CA VAL A 404 22.41 -34.72 16.98
C VAL A 404 22.60 -33.42 17.84
N ARG A 405 22.97 -32.30 17.19
CA ARG A 405 23.18 -31.00 17.84
C ARG A 405 21.93 -30.12 17.69
N TYR A 406 20.82 -30.53 18.27
CA TYR A 406 19.51 -29.87 18.09
C TYR A 406 19.47 -28.36 18.44
N PRO A 407 20.16 -27.86 19.49
CA PRO A 407 20.19 -26.42 19.76
C PRO A 407 20.77 -25.62 18.59
N THR A 408 21.81 -26.12 17.93
CA THR A 408 22.43 -25.45 16.77
C THR A 408 21.51 -25.40 15.57
N ILE A 409 20.65 -26.42 15.37
CA ILE A 409 19.60 -26.39 14.33
C ILE A 409 18.67 -25.20 14.53
N VAL A 410 18.18 -25.03 15.76
CA VAL A 410 17.26 -23.93 16.10
C VAL A 410 17.95 -22.57 15.96
N ILE A 411 19.19 -22.44 16.38
CA ILE A 411 20.01 -21.23 16.18
C ILE A 411 20.12 -20.92 14.68
N GLY A 412 20.45 -21.91 13.86
CA GLY A 412 20.52 -21.78 12.40
C GLY A 412 19.19 -21.34 11.78
N MET A 413 18.07 -21.93 12.23
CA MET A 413 16.72 -21.56 11.73
C MET A 413 16.35 -20.12 12.11
N ILE A 414 16.60 -19.69 13.35
CA ILE A 414 16.32 -18.32 13.80
C ILE A 414 17.19 -17.32 13.04
N THR A 415 18.48 -17.64 12.87
CA THR A 415 19.43 -16.81 12.11
C THR A 415 18.98 -16.68 10.66
N LEU A 416 18.59 -17.79 10.02
CA LEU A 416 18.06 -17.80 8.66
C LEU A 416 16.82 -16.90 8.53
N GLY A 417 15.88 -17.04 9.47
CA GLY A 417 14.67 -16.20 9.50
C GLY A 417 15.00 -14.71 9.65
N ALA A 418 15.94 -14.38 10.53
CA ALA A 418 16.36 -12.99 10.76
C ALA A 418 17.04 -12.39 9.51
N VAL A 419 18.00 -13.11 8.90
CA VAL A 419 18.71 -12.65 7.71
C VAL A 419 17.77 -12.58 6.50
N GLY A 420 16.88 -13.55 6.34
CA GLY A 420 15.83 -13.56 5.32
C GLY A 420 14.88 -12.37 5.45
N TYR A 421 14.47 -12.04 6.68
CA TYR A 421 13.65 -10.87 6.94
C TYR A 421 14.36 -9.55 6.59
N VAL A 422 15.62 -9.40 6.99
CA VAL A 422 16.42 -8.20 6.72
C VAL A 422 16.60 -8.00 5.22
N THR A 423 16.97 -9.03 4.47
CA THR A 423 17.15 -8.96 3.02
C THR A 423 15.83 -8.66 2.28
N SER A 424 14.71 -9.26 2.72
CA SER A 424 13.38 -8.95 2.18
C SER A 424 12.97 -7.50 2.49
N ALA A 425 13.29 -7.00 3.69
CA ALA A 425 13.02 -5.61 4.06
C ALA A 425 13.85 -4.63 3.20
N MET A 426 15.10 -4.95 2.90
CA MET A 426 15.95 -4.13 2.02
C MET A 426 15.35 -4.02 0.61
N VAL A 427 14.89 -5.12 0.03
CA VAL A 427 14.23 -5.11 -1.31
C VAL A 427 12.94 -4.30 -1.27
N ARG A 428 12.15 -4.39 -0.20
CA ARG A 428 10.94 -3.59 -0.01
C ARG A 428 11.27 -2.10 0.06
N MET A 429 12.26 -1.72 0.87
CA MET A 429 12.70 -0.32 0.98
C MET A 429 13.20 0.23 -0.36
N ALA A 430 13.95 -0.56 -1.14
CA ALA A 430 14.38 -0.18 -2.47
C ALA A 430 13.19 0.03 -3.42
N GLY A 431 12.18 -0.85 -3.36
CA GLY A 431 10.94 -0.71 -4.11
C GLY A 431 10.16 0.56 -3.74
N ASP A 432 9.98 0.82 -2.45
CA ASP A 432 9.30 2.02 -1.96
C ASP A 432 10.02 3.31 -2.38
N TYR A 433 11.36 3.30 -2.37
CA TYR A 433 12.17 4.42 -2.83
C TYR A 433 12.02 4.66 -4.33
N MET A 434 12.06 3.61 -5.14
CA MET A 434 11.93 3.71 -6.59
C MET A 434 10.51 4.05 -7.06
N MET A 435 9.48 3.67 -6.28
CA MET A 435 8.06 3.87 -6.62
C MET A 435 7.39 4.95 -5.77
N GLN A 436 8.08 6.07 -5.52
CA GLN A 436 7.51 7.16 -4.70
C GLN A 436 6.18 7.70 -5.23
N TRP A 437 5.95 7.64 -6.55
CA TRP A 437 4.67 8.02 -7.15
C TRP A 437 3.53 7.12 -6.70
N ARG A 438 3.74 5.79 -6.61
CA ARG A 438 2.73 4.83 -6.14
C ARG A 438 2.48 4.94 -4.65
N VAL A 439 3.51 5.17 -3.86
CA VAL A 439 3.37 5.42 -2.41
C VAL A 439 2.49 6.65 -2.19
N ARG A 440 2.60 7.65 -3.07
CA ARG A 440 1.71 8.83 -3.06
C ARG A 440 0.27 8.47 -3.45
N GLU A 441 0.06 7.65 -4.48
CA GLU A 441 -1.28 7.19 -4.89
C GLU A 441 -1.93 6.29 -3.83
N LEU A 442 -1.19 5.35 -3.25
CA LEU A 442 -1.68 4.50 -2.16
C LEU A 442 -1.91 5.29 -0.86
N ALA A 443 -1.09 6.30 -0.57
CA ALA A 443 -1.36 7.22 0.53
C ALA A 443 -2.59 8.10 0.28
N LEU A 444 -3.02 8.23 -0.97
CA LEU A 444 -4.20 8.97 -1.42
C LEU A 444 -5.43 8.07 -1.60
N GLY A 445 -5.25 6.79 -1.94
CA GLY A 445 -6.31 5.82 -2.21
C GLY A 445 -6.52 4.77 -1.09
N ALA A 446 -5.59 4.64 -0.13
CA ALA A 446 -5.78 3.85 1.09
C ALA A 446 -6.43 4.69 2.20
N GLN A 447 -7.05 5.69 1.72
CA GLN A 447 -7.86 6.58 2.54
C GLN A 447 -9.28 6.45 2.03
#